data_3dd953af825c718a9fb1e74404a1ad87
#
_entry.id   3dd953af825c718a9fb1e74404a1ad87
#
_cell.length_a   1.000
_cell.length_b   1.000
_cell.length_c   1.000
_cell.angle_alpha   90.00
_cell.angle_beta   90.00
_cell.angle_gamma   90.00
#
_symmetry.space_group_name_H-M   'P 1'
#
loop_
_entity.id
_entity.type
_entity.pdbx_description
1 polymer ?
#
loop_
_entity_poly.entity_id
_entity_poly.type
_entity_poly.pdbx_seq_one_letter_code
_entity_poly.pdbx_strand_id
1 'polypeptide(L)'
;MRLNTLGKTNIRATLLGLGGGGFSRLGTGQNKGEPNAERVVQAALDAGVNLIDTAEGYDTETAIGNVIQNVDRTKFTLSTKLTYKKDGRLKPPTEVRASLEASLRRLHTDHVDIYHIHGVKLDDYQAVVDHTLPVLQRMRAEGKLRFIGITEGFASDTEHRALQRAAQDGYWDVMMIGFNLLNFSARDRLFHITRAKGIGVLCMFAVRQALICPQNLQSFLQKKVDAGELDAQTLHAVPLLRELVERGECSSFTEAAYRFCAHEPGIDCVLSGTGSVEHLRQNLIDIQKPALPAEFLARFEPLFAGVTALSGQ
;
A
#
# COMPACT_ATOMS: atom_id res chain seq x y z
N MET A 1 7.89 17.71 3.66
CA MET A 1 7.90 16.27 3.29
C MET A 1 8.29 16.13 1.83
N ARG A 2 9.08 15.08 1.45
CA ARG A 2 9.45 14.81 0.06
C ARG A 2 8.19 14.49 -0.76
N LEU A 3 8.08 15.08 -1.96
CA LEU A 3 7.00 14.86 -2.92
C LEU A 3 7.55 14.12 -4.14
N ASN A 4 6.92 13.03 -4.51
CA ASN A 4 7.23 12.31 -5.75
C ASN A 4 6.06 12.47 -6.74
N THR A 5 6.36 12.36 -8.02
CA THR A 5 5.31 12.30 -9.04
C THR A 5 4.84 10.84 -9.17
N LEU A 6 3.54 10.61 -9.05
CA LEU A 6 2.93 9.28 -9.15
C LEU A 6 2.83 8.89 -10.64
N GLY A 7 3.87 8.24 -11.15
CA GLY A 7 3.97 7.88 -12.57
C GLY A 7 3.68 9.05 -13.51
N LYS A 8 2.86 8.80 -14.55
CA LYS A 8 2.44 9.80 -15.56
C LYS A 8 1.16 10.57 -15.16
N THR A 9 0.65 10.42 -13.94
CA THR A 9 -0.61 11.04 -13.51
C THR A 9 -0.51 12.53 -13.23
N ASN A 10 0.70 13.08 -13.15
CA ASN A 10 1.00 14.43 -12.64
C ASN A 10 0.58 14.69 -11.18
N ILE A 11 0.12 13.66 -10.46
CA ILE A 11 -0.14 13.77 -9.02
C ILE A 11 1.21 13.89 -8.29
N ARG A 12 1.35 14.92 -7.47
CA ARG A 12 2.49 15.11 -6.56
C ARG A 12 2.12 14.56 -5.19
N ALA A 13 2.42 13.28 -4.97
CA ALA A 13 2.13 12.61 -3.70
C ALA A 13 3.27 12.76 -2.70
N THR A 14 2.94 12.91 -1.42
CA THR A 14 3.92 12.80 -0.34
C THR A 14 4.49 11.38 -0.30
N LEU A 15 5.78 11.26 0.06
CA LEU A 15 6.48 9.96 0.14
C LEU A 15 5.74 8.97 1.03
N LEU A 16 5.11 9.44 2.13
CA LEU A 16 4.19 8.67 2.95
C LEU A 16 2.76 9.10 2.65
N GLY A 17 1.90 8.12 2.30
CA GLY A 17 0.46 8.26 2.21
C GLY A 17 -0.24 7.61 3.42
N LEU A 18 -1.39 8.14 3.81
CA LEU A 18 -2.21 7.53 4.86
C LEU A 18 -3.04 6.37 4.29
N GLY A 19 -2.82 5.15 4.79
CA GLY A 19 -3.60 3.96 4.45
C GLY A 19 -4.72 3.69 5.46
N GLY A 20 -5.97 3.66 4.98
CA GLY A 20 -7.16 3.38 5.79
C GLY A 20 -7.43 1.90 6.05
N GLY A 21 -6.67 0.99 5.44
CA GLY A 21 -6.87 -0.46 5.53
C GLY A 21 -5.96 -1.17 6.52
N GLY A 22 -5.78 -2.47 6.26
CA GLY A 22 -4.93 -3.34 7.06
C GLY A 22 -5.53 -3.66 8.43
N PHE A 23 -4.67 -4.07 9.37
CA PHE A 23 -5.08 -4.49 10.71
C PHE A 23 -5.67 -3.32 11.53
N SER A 24 -5.07 -2.14 11.44
CA SER A 24 -5.46 -0.99 12.28
C SER A 24 -6.77 -0.33 11.83
N ARG A 25 -7.04 -0.25 10.52
CA ARG A 25 -8.18 0.49 9.94
C ARG A 25 -8.36 1.86 10.62
N LEU A 26 -7.29 2.63 10.74
CA LEU A 26 -7.25 3.91 11.46
C LEU A 26 -7.66 3.81 12.95
N GLY A 27 -7.58 2.62 13.52
CA GLY A 27 -7.99 2.32 14.90
C GLY A 27 -9.36 1.65 15.02
N THR A 28 -10.23 1.68 14.03
CA THR A 28 -11.54 1.00 14.08
C THR A 28 -11.36 -0.52 14.20
N GLY A 29 -10.39 -1.11 13.49
CA GLY A 29 -10.03 -2.52 13.63
C GLY A 29 -9.43 -2.89 14.99
N GLN A 30 -9.13 -1.91 15.85
CA GLN A 30 -8.62 -2.04 17.20
C GLN A 30 -9.63 -1.57 18.26
N ASN A 31 -10.91 -1.48 17.92
CA ASN A 31 -12.01 -1.03 18.77
C ASN A 31 -11.85 0.41 19.33
N LYS A 32 -11.08 1.28 18.67
CA LYS A 32 -10.91 2.69 19.08
C LYS A 32 -12.02 3.60 18.54
N GLY A 33 -12.88 3.09 17.65
CA GLY A 33 -14.02 3.78 17.08
C GLY A 33 -13.69 4.83 16.02
N GLU A 34 -14.73 5.36 15.41
CA GLU A 34 -14.69 6.36 14.33
C GLU A 34 -14.03 7.69 14.75
N PRO A 35 -14.28 8.25 15.96
CA PRO A 35 -13.61 9.48 16.38
C PRO A 35 -12.09 9.37 16.46
N ASN A 36 -11.55 8.15 16.70
CA ASN A 36 -10.11 7.94 16.64
C ASN A 36 -9.61 7.96 15.20
N ALA A 37 -10.36 7.35 14.27
CA ALA A 37 -10.01 7.35 12.85
C ALA A 37 -9.98 8.80 12.32
N GLU A 38 -10.98 9.61 12.64
CA GLU A 38 -11.03 11.03 12.28
C GLU A 38 -9.82 11.82 12.81
N ARG A 39 -9.42 11.59 14.07
CA ARG A 39 -8.22 12.23 14.63
C ARG A 39 -6.93 11.84 13.90
N VAL A 40 -6.81 10.58 13.48
CA VAL A 40 -5.64 10.12 12.71
C VAL A 40 -5.62 10.76 11.34
N VAL A 41 -6.78 10.84 10.65
CA VAL A 41 -6.89 11.51 9.35
C VAL A 41 -6.54 12.99 9.45
N GLN A 42 -7.12 13.70 10.43
CA GLN A 42 -6.82 15.11 10.66
C GLN A 42 -5.34 15.33 10.94
N ALA A 43 -4.73 14.52 11.82
CA ALA A 43 -3.31 14.61 12.13
C ALA A 43 -2.41 14.37 10.91
N ALA A 44 -2.81 13.49 9.99
CA ALA A 44 -2.08 13.25 8.75
C ALA A 44 -2.12 14.49 7.84
N LEU A 45 -3.30 15.08 7.65
CA LEU A 45 -3.48 16.30 6.86
C LEU A 45 -2.72 17.48 7.46
N ASP A 46 -2.81 17.68 8.78
CA ASP A 46 -2.08 18.75 9.50
C ASP A 46 -0.56 18.59 9.38
N ALA A 47 -0.07 17.36 9.31
CA ALA A 47 1.34 17.06 9.07
C ALA A 47 1.75 17.19 7.58
N GLY A 48 0.81 17.53 6.70
CA GLY A 48 1.06 17.74 5.28
C GLY A 48 1.05 16.48 4.43
N VAL A 49 0.52 15.35 4.93
CA VAL A 49 0.23 14.16 4.10
C VAL A 49 -0.87 14.53 3.11
N ASN A 50 -0.62 14.31 1.83
CA ASN A 50 -1.56 14.70 0.78
C ASN A 50 -2.10 13.52 -0.05
N LEU A 51 -1.79 12.27 0.32
CA LEU A 51 -2.41 11.08 -0.27
C LEU A 51 -3.10 10.27 0.82
N ILE A 52 -4.40 10.08 0.67
CA ILE A 52 -5.25 9.29 1.57
C ILE A 52 -5.82 8.13 0.75
N ASP A 53 -5.57 6.90 1.21
CA ASP A 53 -6.02 5.67 0.58
C ASP A 53 -6.97 4.90 1.48
N THR A 54 -8.10 4.46 0.93
CA THR A 54 -9.09 3.63 1.59
C THR A 54 -9.68 2.57 0.64
N ALA A 55 -10.76 1.92 1.02
CA ALA A 55 -11.55 1.03 0.18
C ALA A 55 -12.97 0.87 0.73
N GLU A 56 -13.94 0.53 -0.13
CA GLU A 56 -15.33 0.28 0.29
C GLU A 56 -15.44 -0.82 1.38
N GLY A 57 -14.51 -1.79 1.39
CA GLY A 57 -14.51 -2.89 2.34
C GLY A 57 -13.69 -2.65 3.63
N TYR A 58 -13.19 -1.43 3.87
CA TYR A 58 -12.38 -1.14 5.07
C TYR A 58 -13.20 -0.51 6.21
N ASP A 59 -14.41 -0.04 5.93
CA ASP A 59 -15.27 0.68 6.89
C ASP A 59 -14.62 1.98 7.44
N THR A 60 -13.74 2.60 6.64
CA THR A 60 -13.04 3.84 7.01
C THR A 60 -13.41 5.03 6.12
N GLU A 61 -14.18 4.81 5.04
CA GLU A 61 -14.57 5.89 4.13
C GLU A 61 -15.38 6.98 4.82
N THR A 62 -16.30 6.63 5.73
CA THR A 62 -17.12 7.61 6.47
C THR A 62 -16.26 8.50 7.36
N ALA A 63 -15.38 7.91 8.18
CA ALA A 63 -14.49 8.67 9.04
C ALA A 63 -13.55 9.60 8.23
N ILE A 64 -13.06 9.13 7.09
CA ILE A 64 -12.26 9.96 6.18
C ILE A 64 -13.13 11.09 5.62
N GLY A 65 -14.34 10.78 5.13
CA GLY A 65 -15.27 11.74 4.58
C GLY A 65 -15.63 12.87 5.56
N ASN A 66 -15.90 12.52 6.82
CA ASN A 66 -16.21 13.48 7.89
C ASN A 66 -15.10 14.53 8.07
N VAL A 67 -13.85 14.16 7.86
CA VAL A 67 -12.72 15.10 7.98
C VAL A 67 -12.51 15.88 6.69
N ILE A 68 -12.42 15.20 5.53
CA ILE A 68 -11.98 15.84 4.28
C ILE A 68 -13.05 16.77 3.69
N GLN A 69 -14.33 16.63 4.03
CA GLN A 69 -15.37 17.56 3.57
C GLN A 69 -15.12 19.02 3.99
N ASN A 70 -14.32 19.24 5.02
CA ASN A 70 -13.92 20.57 5.52
C ASN A 70 -12.56 21.04 5.01
N VAL A 71 -11.93 20.27 4.12
CA VAL A 71 -10.60 20.54 3.57
C VAL A 71 -10.73 20.88 2.09
N ASP A 72 -10.00 21.90 1.64
CA ASP A 72 -9.95 22.21 0.21
C ASP A 72 -9.54 20.97 -0.60
N ARG A 73 -10.44 20.55 -1.51
CA ARG A 73 -10.34 19.33 -2.31
C ARG A 73 -9.05 19.26 -3.14
N THR A 74 -8.46 20.39 -3.47
CA THR A 74 -7.22 20.49 -4.25
C THR A 74 -5.96 20.16 -3.45
N LYS A 75 -6.05 20.11 -2.12
CA LYS A 75 -4.91 19.91 -1.23
C LYS A 75 -4.55 18.46 -1.00
N PHE A 76 -5.39 17.52 -1.40
CA PHE A 76 -5.14 16.10 -1.19
C PHE A 76 -5.57 15.25 -2.39
N THR A 77 -4.94 14.10 -2.50
CA THR A 77 -5.27 13.02 -3.43
C THR A 77 -6.04 11.95 -2.69
N LEU A 78 -7.21 11.60 -3.19
CA LEU A 78 -8.09 10.60 -2.59
C LEU A 78 -8.10 9.34 -3.43
N SER A 79 -7.76 8.22 -2.80
CA SER A 79 -7.75 6.88 -3.39
C SER A 79 -8.73 5.98 -2.66
N THR A 80 -9.59 5.29 -3.41
CA THR A 80 -10.44 4.21 -2.87
C THR A 80 -10.52 3.05 -3.85
N LYS A 81 -11.22 1.95 -3.48
CA LYS A 81 -11.15 0.68 -4.20
C LYS A 81 -12.49 -0.01 -4.30
N LEU A 82 -12.71 -0.63 -5.47
CA LEU A 82 -13.83 -1.50 -5.77
C LEU A 82 -13.54 -2.93 -5.35
N THR A 83 -14.37 -3.52 -4.54
CA THR A 83 -14.46 -4.98 -4.42
C THR A 83 -15.17 -5.53 -5.65
N TYR A 84 -14.42 -6.07 -6.60
CA TYR A 84 -14.94 -6.40 -7.93
C TYR A 84 -15.80 -7.67 -7.98
N LYS A 85 -15.77 -8.48 -6.93
CA LYS A 85 -16.61 -9.68 -6.78
C LYS A 85 -17.58 -9.55 -5.60
N LYS A 86 -18.73 -10.21 -5.74
CA LYS A 86 -19.70 -10.47 -4.69
C LYS A 86 -20.13 -11.93 -4.80
N ASP A 87 -20.10 -12.66 -3.69
CA ASP A 87 -20.45 -14.09 -3.64
C ASP A 87 -19.71 -14.94 -4.71
N GLY A 88 -18.42 -14.64 -4.90
CA GLY A 88 -17.55 -15.34 -5.86
C GLY A 88 -17.75 -14.94 -7.34
N ARG A 89 -18.72 -14.09 -7.68
CA ARG A 89 -19.04 -13.64 -9.05
C ARG A 89 -18.62 -12.19 -9.26
N LEU A 90 -18.25 -11.85 -10.49
CA LEU A 90 -18.03 -10.46 -10.86
C LEU A 90 -19.29 -9.62 -10.63
N LYS A 91 -19.14 -8.44 -10.05
CA LYS A 91 -20.23 -7.48 -9.94
C LYS A 91 -20.68 -7.06 -11.35
N PRO A 92 -22.00 -7.05 -11.64
CA PRO A 92 -22.50 -6.51 -12.90
C PRO A 92 -22.22 -5.01 -13.00
N PRO A 93 -22.27 -4.41 -14.20
CA PRO A 93 -21.99 -2.98 -14.44
C PRO A 93 -22.75 -2.03 -13.52
N THR A 94 -24.00 -2.35 -13.21
CA THR A 94 -24.85 -1.55 -12.32
C THR A 94 -24.35 -1.55 -10.87
N GLU A 95 -23.88 -2.69 -10.37
CA GLU A 95 -23.31 -2.79 -9.02
C GLU A 95 -21.92 -2.16 -8.95
N VAL A 96 -21.10 -2.27 -10.01
CA VAL A 96 -19.79 -1.57 -10.08
C VAL A 96 -20.01 -0.06 -9.95
N ARG A 97 -20.98 0.50 -10.70
CA ARG A 97 -21.36 1.92 -10.60
C ARG A 97 -21.86 2.27 -9.20
N ALA A 98 -22.79 1.50 -8.68
CA ALA A 98 -23.35 1.72 -7.34
C ALA A 98 -22.28 1.69 -6.24
N SER A 99 -21.26 0.85 -6.37
CA SER A 99 -20.10 0.80 -5.44
C SER A 99 -19.39 2.15 -5.37
N LEU A 100 -18.97 2.72 -6.50
CA LEU A 100 -18.29 4.03 -6.50
C LEU A 100 -19.22 5.14 -6.00
N GLU A 101 -20.46 5.16 -6.45
CA GLU A 101 -21.42 6.19 -5.99
C GLU A 101 -21.69 6.11 -4.48
N ALA A 102 -21.68 4.90 -3.90
CA ALA A 102 -21.75 4.71 -2.46
C ALA A 102 -20.49 5.19 -1.74
N SER A 103 -19.30 4.93 -2.31
CA SER A 103 -18.04 5.45 -1.79
C SER A 103 -18.00 6.98 -1.82
N LEU A 104 -18.42 7.60 -2.92
CA LEU A 104 -18.48 9.07 -3.03
C LEU A 104 -19.37 9.70 -1.96
N ARG A 105 -20.55 9.07 -1.69
CA ARG A 105 -21.44 9.53 -0.60
C ARG A 105 -20.78 9.43 0.77
N ARG A 106 -20.11 8.28 1.10
CA ARG A 106 -19.43 8.12 2.39
C ARG A 106 -18.23 9.06 2.54
N LEU A 107 -17.56 9.36 1.43
CA LEU A 107 -16.42 10.27 1.39
C LEU A 107 -16.79 11.75 1.27
N HIS A 108 -18.09 12.08 1.18
CA HIS A 108 -18.60 13.45 1.03
C HIS A 108 -17.91 14.21 -0.13
N THR A 109 -17.74 13.56 -1.29
CA THR A 109 -17.09 14.15 -2.48
C THR A 109 -17.80 13.74 -3.75
N ASP A 110 -17.65 14.52 -4.81
CA ASP A 110 -18.18 14.25 -6.14
C ASP A 110 -17.25 13.37 -7.01
N HIS A 111 -15.95 13.30 -6.66
CA HIS A 111 -14.99 12.47 -7.37
C HIS A 111 -13.86 11.96 -6.47
N VAL A 112 -13.22 10.87 -6.91
CA VAL A 112 -11.94 10.39 -6.36
C VAL A 112 -10.83 10.59 -7.38
N ASP A 113 -9.59 10.75 -6.90
CA ASP A 113 -8.45 10.87 -7.81
C ASP A 113 -8.07 9.50 -8.38
N ILE A 114 -8.02 8.47 -7.55
CA ILE A 114 -7.64 7.13 -7.96
C ILE A 114 -8.71 6.15 -7.51
N TYR A 115 -9.24 5.35 -8.46
CA TYR A 115 -10.16 4.27 -8.16
C TYR A 115 -9.54 2.94 -8.57
N HIS A 116 -9.18 2.11 -7.60
CA HIS A 116 -8.56 0.82 -7.85
C HIS A 116 -9.58 -0.30 -7.97
N ILE A 117 -9.27 -1.31 -8.78
CA ILE A 117 -9.91 -2.62 -8.68
C ILE A 117 -9.11 -3.43 -7.66
N HIS A 118 -9.76 -3.87 -6.59
CA HIS A 118 -9.14 -4.32 -5.36
C HIS A 118 -8.79 -5.81 -5.35
N GLY A 119 -7.52 -6.15 -5.22
CA GLY A 119 -7.06 -7.52 -4.99
C GLY A 119 -7.34 -8.46 -6.16
N VAL A 120 -7.10 -8.01 -7.39
CA VAL A 120 -7.38 -8.79 -8.59
C VAL A 120 -6.51 -10.04 -8.63
N LYS A 121 -7.15 -11.20 -8.80
CA LYS A 121 -6.46 -12.47 -9.00
C LYS A 121 -6.09 -12.67 -10.46
N LEU A 122 -5.02 -13.41 -10.73
CA LEU A 122 -4.55 -13.69 -12.09
C LEU A 122 -5.65 -14.31 -12.95
N ASP A 123 -6.36 -15.31 -12.41
CA ASP A 123 -7.43 -16.03 -13.12
C ASP A 123 -8.63 -15.12 -13.47
N ASP A 124 -8.84 -14.06 -12.70
CA ASP A 124 -9.93 -13.11 -12.92
C ASP A 124 -9.54 -11.95 -13.82
N TYR A 125 -8.24 -11.77 -14.08
CA TYR A 125 -7.72 -10.57 -14.72
C TYR A 125 -8.39 -10.25 -16.06
N GLN A 126 -8.49 -11.23 -16.96
CA GLN A 126 -9.11 -11.00 -18.27
C GLN A 126 -10.58 -10.61 -18.13
N ALA A 127 -11.33 -11.29 -17.26
CA ALA A 127 -12.73 -10.97 -17.02
C ALA A 127 -12.92 -9.57 -16.41
N VAL A 128 -11.98 -9.12 -15.57
CA VAL A 128 -11.95 -7.75 -15.05
C VAL A 128 -11.73 -6.74 -16.17
N VAL A 129 -10.82 -7.02 -17.09
CA VAL A 129 -10.56 -6.15 -18.26
C VAL A 129 -11.77 -6.09 -19.19
N ASP A 130 -12.44 -7.21 -19.43
CA ASP A 130 -13.54 -7.27 -20.38
C ASP A 130 -14.85 -6.68 -19.82
N HIS A 131 -15.10 -6.78 -18.51
CA HIS A 131 -16.40 -6.44 -17.94
C HIS A 131 -16.36 -5.28 -16.94
N THR A 132 -15.33 -5.18 -16.08
CA THR A 132 -15.26 -4.15 -15.03
C THR A 132 -14.61 -2.87 -15.54
N LEU A 133 -13.48 -2.99 -16.21
CA LEU A 133 -12.72 -1.84 -16.71
C LEU A 133 -13.54 -0.89 -17.62
N PRO A 134 -14.37 -1.36 -18.58
CA PRO A 134 -15.18 -0.46 -19.39
C PRO A 134 -16.19 0.39 -18.58
N VAL A 135 -16.65 -0.11 -17.43
CA VAL A 135 -17.50 0.66 -16.53
C VAL A 135 -16.73 1.79 -15.89
N LEU A 136 -15.52 1.52 -15.39
CA LEU A 136 -14.66 2.53 -14.79
C LEU A 136 -14.25 3.60 -15.81
N GLN A 137 -13.97 3.21 -17.06
CA GLN A 137 -13.66 4.15 -18.15
C GLN A 137 -14.81 5.11 -18.44
N ARG A 138 -16.05 4.62 -18.45
CA ARG A 138 -17.26 5.48 -18.56
C ARG A 138 -17.39 6.43 -17.36
N MET A 139 -17.20 5.92 -16.14
CA MET A 139 -17.28 6.75 -14.94
C MET A 139 -16.14 7.80 -14.88
N ARG A 140 -14.97 7.48 -15.46
CA ARG A 140 -13.89 8.45 -15.65
C ARG A 140 -14.30 9.56 -16.64
N ALA A 141 -14.92 9.21 -17.74
CA ALA A 141 -15.46 10.19 -18.70
C ALA A 141 -16.57 11.08 -18.10
N GLU A 142 -17.32 10.57 -17.13
CA GLU A 142 -18.29 11.33 -16.33
C GLU A 142 -17.67 12.21 -15.24
N GLY A 143 -16.34 12.17 -15.05
CA GLY A 143 -15.63 12.95 -14.05
C GLY A 143 -15.70 12.39 -12.61
N LYS A 144 -16.24 11.19 -12.38
CA LYS A 144 -16.37 10.58 -11.04
C LYS A 144 -15.05 10.00 -10.51
N LEU A 145 -14.10 9.75 -11.38
CA LEU A 145 -12.73 9.36 -11.04
C LEU A 145 -11.75 9.94 -12.07
N ARG A 146 -10.51 10.19 -11.66
CA ARG A 146 -9.48 10.72 -12.57
C ARG A 146 -8.60 9.62 -13.15
N PHE A 147 -8.14 8.71 -12.33
CA PHE A 147 -7.20 7.64 -12.70
C PHE A 147 -7.72 6.28 -12.28
N ILE A 148 -7.44 5.27 -13.10
CA ILE A 148 -7.82 3.89 -12.85
C ILE A 148 -6.60 3.12 -12.34
N GLY A 149 -6.77 2.51 -11.17
CA GLY A 149 -5.73 1.69 -10.57
C GLY A 149 -6.12 0.22 -10.46
N ILE A 150 -5.12 -0.59 -10.15
CA ILE A 150 -5.28 -2.02 -9.83
C ILE A 150 -4.43 -2.38 -8.62
N THR A 151 -4.92 -3.29 -7.77
CA THR A 151 -4.15 -3.83 -6.66
C THR A 151 -4.10 -5.34 -6.72
N GLU A 152 -3.05 -5.92 -6.21
CA GLU A 152 -2.94 -7.36 -6.01
C GLU A 152 -3.47 -7.79 -4.64
N GLY A 153 -3.78 -9.08 -4.52
CA GLY A 153 -3.96 -9.74 -3.25
C GLY A 153 -2.63 -10.32 -2.75
N PHE A 154 -1.72 -9.47 -2.25
CA PHE A 154 -0.33 -9.84 -1.93
C PHE A 154 -0.19 -11.06 -1.00
N ALA A 155 -1.15 -11.35 -0.15
CA ALA A 155 -1.12 -12.57 0.68
C ALA A 155 -1.33 -13.87 -0.13
N SER A 156 -1.98 -13.79 -1.28
CA SER A 156 -2.28 -14.94 -2.15
C SER A 156 -1.48 -14.93 -3.47
N ASP A 157 -0.85 -13.81 -3.80
CA ASP A 157 -0.03 -13.64 -5.01
C ASP A 157 1.25 -12.83 -4.65
N THR A 158 2.07 -13.42 -3.79
CA THR A 158 3.34 -12.84 -3.32
C THR A 158 4.40 -12.76 -4.41
N GLU A 159 4.15 -13.39 -5.56
CA GLU A 159 4.99 -13.31 -6.77
C GLU A 159 4.55 -12.23 -7.75
N HIS A 160 3.49 -11.48 -7.44
CA HIS A 160 2.96 -10.39 -8.26
C HIS A 160 2.46 -10.81 -9.66
N ARG A 161 2.05 -12.07 -9.85
CA ARG A 161 1.70 -12.63 -11.17
C ARG A 161 0.56 -11.85 -11.85
N ALA A 162 -0.47 -11.49 -11.07
CA ALA A 162 -1.59 -10.70 -11.59
C ALA A 162 -1.13 -9.31 -12.07
N LEU A 163 -0.28 -8.63 -11.29
CA LEU A 163 0.25 -7.31 -11.67
C LEU A 163 1.30 -7.38 -12.78
N GLN A 164 2.11 -8.44 -12.85
CA GLN A 164 3.01 -8.66 -13.99
C GLN A 164 2.22 -8.76 -15.30
N ARG A 165 1.09 -9.50 -15.29
CA ARG A 165 0.18 -9.57 -16.44
C ARG A 165 -0.45 -8.21 -16.75
N ALA A 166 -0.94 -7.51 -15.72
CA ALA A 166 -1.56 -6.20 -15.86
C ALA A 166 -0.57 -5.12 -16.36
N ALA A 167 0.69 -5.17 -15.94
CA ALA A 167 1.70 -4.22 -16.34
C ALA A 167 2.05 -4.27 -17.85
N GLN A 168 1.74 -5.38 -18.53
CA GLN A 168 1.91 -5.46 -19.98
C GLN A 168 0.87 -4.63 -20.74
N ASP A 169 -0.31 -4.47 -20.16
CA ASP A 169 -1.40 -3.73 -20.77
C ASP A 169 -1.27 -2.21 -20.52
N GLY A 170 -1.91 -1.39 -21.35
CA GLY A 170 -1.87 0.07 -21.27
C GLY A 170 -3.04 0.68 -20.48
N TYR A 171 -3.73 -0.09 -19.65
CA TYR A 171 -5.00 0.32 -19.02
C TYR A 171 -4.83 1.03 -17.67
N TRP A 172 -3.73 0.78 -16.99
CA TRP A 172 -3.55 1.14 -15.59
C TRP A 172 -2.70 2.38 -15.43
N ASP A 173 -3.22 3.37 -14.71
CA ASP A 173 -2.50 4.58 -14.37
C ASP A 173 -1.67 4.41 -13.10
N VAL A 174 -2.19 3.62 -12.13
CA VAL A 174 -1.56 3.37 -10.83
C VAL A 174 -1.66 1.89 -10.45
N MET A 175 -0.60 1.35 -9.87
CA MET A 175 -0.58 0.01 -9.27
C MET A 175 -0.26 0.09 -7.78
N MET A 176 -0.97 -0.70 -6.97
CA MET A 176 -0.66 -0.85 -5.56
C MET A 176 0.00 -2.21 -5.34
N ILE A 177 1.26 -2.17 -4.92
CA ILE A 177 2.18 -3.31 -4.93
C ILE A 177 2.66 -3.59 -3.51
N GLY A 178 2.63 -4.86 -3.11
CA GLY A 178 3.24 -5.33 -1.87
C GLY A 178 4.76 -5.35 -1.98
N PHE A 179 5.44 -4.69 -1.02
CA PHE A 179 6.90 -4.64 -0.99
C PHE A 179 7.40 -4.38 0.43
N ASN A 180 8.36 -5.15 0.90
CA ASN A 180 8.98 -4.97 2.22
C ASN A 180 10.33 -5.70 2.31
N LEU A 181 11.02 -5.57 3.44
CA LEU A 181 12.31 -6.21 3.72
C LEU A 181 12.33 -7.75 3.55
N LEU A 182 11.19 -8.42 3.69
CA LEU A 182 11.09 -9.89 3.62
C LEU A 182 10.69 -10.40 2.24
N ASN A 183 10.12 -9.54 1.41
CA ASN A 183 9.81 -9.83 0.02
C ASN A 183 9.91 -8.53 -0.79
N PHE A 184 10.98 -8.42 -1.52
CA PHE A 184 11.25 -7.31 -2.44
C PHE A 184 11.30 -7.75 -3.91
N SER A 185 10.65 -8.88 -4.23
CA SER A 185 10.64 -9.47 -5.58
C SER A 185 10.03 -8.57 -6.65
N ALA A 186 9.18 -7.60 -6.27
CA ALA A 186 8.67 -6.59 -7.21
C ALA A 186 9.77 -5.74 -7.86
N ARG A 187 10.94 -5.60 -7.21
CA ARG A 187 12.11 -4.90 -7.76
C ARG A 187 12.47 -5.41 -9.15
N ASP A 188 12.61 -6.72 -9.27
CA ASP A 188 13.03 -7.36 -10.50
C ASP A 188 11.86 -7.71 -11.44
N ARG A 189 10.68 -7.96 -10.86
CA ARG A 189 9.52 -8.46 -11.60
C ARG A 189 8.60 -7.38 -12.16
N LEU A 190 8.53 -6.20 -11.51
CA LEU A 190 7.56 -5.16 -11.84
C LEU A 190 8.13 -3.77 -12.05
N PHE A 191 9.05 -3.30 -11.19
CA PHE A 191 9.42 -1.89 -11.17
C PHE A 191 10.08 -1.42 -12.47
N HIS A 192 10.81 -2.29 -13.18
CA HIS A 192 11.35 -1.93 -14.50
C HIS A 192 10.22 -1.66 -15.53
N ILE A 193 9.10 -2.40 -15.47
CA ILE A 193 7.96 -2.23 -16.37
C ILE A 193 7.15 -0.98 -15.98
N THR A 194 6.82 -0.82 -14.69
CA THR A 194 6.03 0.33 -14.22
C THR A 194 6.73 1.64 -14.52
N ARG A 195 8.07 1.71 -14.29
CA ARG A 195 8.88 2.88 -14.62
C ARG A 195 8.91 3.17 -16.12
N ALA A 196 9.14 2.15 -16.94
CA ALA A 196 9.18 2.32 -18.41
C ALA A 196 7.85 2.81 -18.99
N LYS A 197 6.72 2.39 -18.40
CA LYS A 197 5.37 2.79 -18.84
C LYS A 197 4.79 4.00 -18.11
N GLY A 198 5.52 4.54 -17.12
CA GLY A 198 5.05 5.65 -16.30
C GLY A 198 3.82 5.31 -15.45
N ILE A 199 3.70 4.05 -15.01
CA ILE A 199 2.63 3.62 -14.08
C ILE A 199 3.04 4.04 -12.67
N GLY A 200 2.18 4.78 -11.97
CA GLY A 200 2.43 5.18 -10.59
C GLY A 200 2.38 4.00 -9.63
N VAL A 201 3.26 3.98 -8.62
CA VAL A 201 3.35 2.87 -7.67
C VAL A 201 3.07 3.33 -6.25
N LEU A 202 2.01 2.79 -5.65
CA LEU A 202 1.74 2.86 -4.23
C LEU A 202 2.24 1.57 -3.56
N CYS A 203 3.21 1.69 -2.65
CA CYS A 203 3.71 0.55 -1.89
C CYS A 203 2.78 0.25 -0.72
N MET A 204 2.21 -0.95 -0.68
CA MET A 204 1.51 -1.46 0.49
C MET A 204 2.37 -2.46 1.26
N PHE A 205 2.10 -2.60 2.55
CA PHE A 205 2.73 -3.60 3.40
C PHE A 205 4.23 -3.41 3.66
N ALA A 206 4.73 -2.18 3.59
CA ALA A 206 6.09 -1.83 3.99
C ALA A 206 6.42 -2.35 5.39
N VAL A 207 5.49 -2.19 6.33
CA VAL A 207 5.55 -2.77 7.67
C VAL A 207 4.37 -3.74 7.84
N ARG A 208 4.67 -5.02 8.03
CA ARG A 208 3.72 -6.07 8.39
C ARG A 208 3.98 -6.49 9.84
N GLN A 209 3.12 -7.35 10.39
CA GLN A 209 3.23 -7.76 11.78
C GLN A 209 4.61 -8.34 12.15
N ALA A 210 5.26 -9.03 11.22
CA ALA A 210 6.61 -9.55 11.41
C ALA A 210 7.67 -8.45 11.67
N LEU A 211 7.50 -7.26 11.09
CA LEU A 211 8.49 -6.17 11.16
C LEU A 211 8.19 -5.12 12.24
N ILE A 212 7.23 -5.38 13.14
CA ILE A 212 6.90 -4.45 14.22
C ILE A 212 7.96 -4.48 15.32
N CYS A 213 8.48 -5.66 15.65
CA CYS A 213 9.50 -5.82 16.69
C CYS A 213 10.35 -7.08 16.46
N PRO A 214 11.52 -7.18 17.14
CA PRO A 214 12.43 -8.33 16.99
C PRO A 214 11.78 -9.68 17.29
N GLN A 215 10.92 -9.75 18.30
CA GLN A 215 10.27 -10.97 18.73
C GLN A 215 9.29 -11.50 17.67
N ASN A 216 8.52 -10.59 17.05
CA ASN A 216 7.61 -10.94 15.98
C ASN A 216 8.38 -11.50 14.78
N LEU A 217 9.46 -10.83 14.37
CA LEU A 217 10.27 -11.29 13.24
C LEU A 217 10.90 -12.65 13.52
N GLN A 218 11.49 -12.85 14.70
CA GLN A 218 12.07 -14.11 15.11
C GLN A 218 11.04 -15.25 15.04
N SER A 219 9.87 -15.04 15.65
CA SER A 219 8.81 -16.05 15.68
C SER A 219 8.26 -16.36 14.28
N PHE A 220 8.10 -15.33 13.46
CA PHE A 220 7.64 -15.47 12.08
C PHE A 220 8.63 -16.29 11.23
N LEU A 221 9.90 -15.93 11.25
CA LEU A 221 10.94 -16.60 10.47
C LEU A 221 11.16 -18.04 10.98
N GLN A 222 11.20 -18.24 12.30
CA GLN A 222 11.36 -19.58 12.87
C GLN A 222 10.24 -20.53 12.41
N LYS A 223 8.98 -20.07 12.49
CA LYS A 223 7.83 -20.85 12.01
C LYS A 223 7.97 -21.24 10.53
N LYS A 224 8.48 -20.34 9.69
CA LYS A 224 8.67 -20.59 8.25
C LYS A 224 9.84 -21.55 7.98
N VAL A 225 10.92 -21.46 8.75
CA VAL A 225 12.04 -22.41 8.70
C VAL A 225 11.61 -23.80 9.16
N ASP A 226 10.89 -23.90 10.28
CA ASP A 226 10.39 -25.17 10.80
C ASP A 226 9.40 -25.86 9.83
N ALA A 227 8.67 -25.07 9.03
CA ALA A 227 7.79 -25.58 7.98
C ALA A 227 8.54 -25.94 6.67
N GLY A 228 9.85 -25.71 6.59
CA GLY A 228 10.64 -25.94 5.38
C GLY A 228 10.38 -24.94 4.24
N GLU A 229 9.72 -23.82 4.55
CA GLU A 229 9.40 -22.76 3.56
C GLU A 229 10.55 -21.76 3.36
N LEU A 230 11.47 -21.67 4.30
CA LEU A 230 12.65 -20.81 4.27
C LEU A 230 13.90 -21.55 4.69
N ASP A 231 15.04 -21.08 4.17
CA ASP A 231 16.35 -21.50 4.63
C ASP A 231 16.65 -20.94 6.03
N ALA A 232 17.33 -21.72 6.87
CA ALA A 232 17.67 -21.32 8.24
C ALA A 232 18.55 -20.06 8.31
N GLN A 233 19.32 -19.75 7.27
CA GLN A 233 20.11 -18.52 7.19
C GLN A 233 19.24 -17.25 7.26
N THR A 234 17.95 -17.30 6.89
CA THR A 234 17.04 -16.16 7.02
C THR A 234 16.85 -15.68 8.46
N LEU A 235 17.10 -16.55 9.44
CA LEU A 235 17.09 -16.19 10.87
C LEU A 235 18.15 -15.14 11.22
N HIS A 236 19.23 -15.02 10.43
CA HIS A 236 20.25 -13.98 10.61
C HIS A 236 19.70 -12.56 10.38
N ALA A 237 18.53 -12.41 9.78
CA ALA A 237 17.89 -11.10 9.61
C ALA A 237 17.61 -10.40 10.96
N VAL A 238 17.28 -11.17 12.01
CA VAL A 238 16.97 -10.59 13.32
C VAL A 238 18.22 -9.98 13.98
N PRO A 239 19.35 -10.69 14.13
CA PRO A 239 20.56 -10.08 14.69
C PRO A 239 21.09 -8.93 13.82
N LEU A 240 20.99 -8.98 12.49
CA LEU A 240 21.40 -7.87 11.62
C LEU A 240 20.58 -6.60 11.86
N LEU A 241 19.25 -6.71 11.98
CA LEU A 241 18.40 -5.57 12.28
C LEU A 241 18.61 -5.06 13.72
N ARG A 242 18.91 -5.95 14.68
CA ARG A 242 19.30 -5.53 16.03
C ARG A 242 20.60 -4.76 16.05
N GLU A 243 21.62 -5.26 15.35
CA GLU A 243 22.92 -4.57 15.20
C GLU A 243 22.72 -3.16 14.65
N LEU A 244 21.86 -3.00 13.62
CA LEU A 244 21.52 -1.69 13.02
C LEU A 244 20.93 -0.72 14.05
N VAL A 245 20.06 -1.22 14.96
CA VAL A 245 19.45 -0.42 16.01
C VAL A 245 20.46 -0.12 17.12
N GLU A 246 21.25 -1.08 17.55
CA GLU A 246 22.27 -0.91 18.61
C GLU A 246 23.36 0.09 18.21
N ARG A 247 23.69 0.15 16.91
CA ARG A 247 24.64 1.14 16.35
C ARG A 247 24.02 2.55 16.22
N GLY A 248 22.72 2.71 16.53
CA GLY A 248 22.01 3.98 16.38
C GLY A 248 21.77 4.43 14.94
N GLU A 249 21.96 3.53 13.97
CA GLU A 249 21.74 3.79 12.55
C GLU A 249 20.25 3.72 12.19
N CYS A 250 19.45 3.13 13.07
CA CYS A 250 17.99 3.02 13.00
C CYS A 250 17.43 3.00 14.43
N SER A 251 16.23 3.52 14.65
CA SER A 251 15.59 3.50 15.97
C SER A 251 14.73 2.26 16.20
N SER A 252 14.32 1.59 15.14
CA SER A 252 13.42 0.43 15.22
C SER A 252 13.41 -0.37 13.92
N PHE A 253 12.89 -1.60 13.98
CA PHE A 253 12.61 -2.43 12.80
C PHE A 253 11.59 -1.78 11.86
N THR A 254 10.61 -1.07 12.43
CA THR A 254 9.61 -0.31 11.67
C THR A 254 10.27 0.81 10.86
N GLU A 255 11.20 1.58 11.46
CA GLU A 255 11.98 2.57 10.74
C GLU A 255 12.76 1.95 9.60
N ALA A 256 13.47 0.84 9.86
CA ALA A 256 14.24 0.15 8.82
C ALA A 256 13.34 -0.25 7.64
N ALA A 257 12.15 -0.79 7.92
CA ALA A 257 11.20 -1.21 6.90
C ALA A 257 10.68 -0.02 6.06
N TYR A 258 10.34 1.11 6.69
CA TYR A 258 9.93 2.31 5.94
C TYR A 258 11.06 2.87 5.10
N ARG A 259 12.27 2.99 5.65
CA ARG A 259 13.44 3.50 4.91
C ARG A 259 13.80 2.61 3.73
N PHE A 260 13.72 1.30 3.88
CA PHE A 260 13.92 0.34 2.79
C PHE A 260 12.98 0.62 1.61
N CYS A 261 11.68 0.72 1.89
CA CYS A 261 10.69 1.00 0.86
C CYS A 261 10.79 2.41 0.27
N ALA A 262 11.09 3.41 1.11
CA ALA A 262 11.16 4.82 0.70
C ALA A 262 12.33 5.13 -0.24
N HIS A 263 13.36 4.32 -0.23
CA HIS A 263 14.54 4.47 -1.07
C HIS A 263 14.62 3.46 -2.21
N GLU A 264 13.58 2.62 -2.38
CA GLU A 264 13.49 1.70 -3.50
C GLU A 264 13.12 2.45 -4.79
N PRO A 265 13.98 2.38 -5.84
CA PRO A 265 13.66 2.99 -7.13
C PRO A 265 12.45 2.30 -7.78
N GLY A 266 11.38 3.04 -8.00
CA GLY A 266 10.12 2.52 -8.59
C GLY A 266 8.95 2.55 -7.63
N ILE A 267 9.16 2.99 -6.37
CA ILE A 267 8.08 3.31 -5.42
C ILE A 267 7.90 4.82 -5.37
N ASP A 268 6.69 5.30 -5.67
CA ASP A 268 6.37 6.72 -5.64
C ASP A 268 5.84 7.17 -4.28
N CYS A 269 5.04 6.32 -3.61
CA CYS A 269 4.46 6.60 -2.31
C CYS A 269 4.34 5.32 -1.48
N VAL A 270 4.69 5.38 -0.20
CA VAL A 270 4.57 4.27 0.76
C VAL A 270 3.36 4.51 1.64
N LEU A 271 2.43 3.55 1.67
CA LEU A 271 1.23 3.65 2.49
C LEU A 271 1.51 3.22 3.95
N SER A 272 1.16 4.08 4.88
CA SER A 272 1.25 3.83 6.31
C SER A 272 -0.15 3.72 6.92
N GLY A 273 -0.50 2.54 7.44
CA GLY A 273 -1.76 2.29 8.15
C GLY A 273 -1.51 2.22 9.65
N THR A 274 -2.10 3.14 10.42
CA THR A 274 -2.01 3.17 11.87
C THR A 274 -3.29 3.69 12.51
N GLY A 275 -3.59 3.24 13.72
CA GLY A 275 -4.66 3.77 14.59
C GLY A 275 -4.13 4.65 15.73
N SER A 276 -2.89 5.16 15.63
CA SER A 276 -2.25 6.04 16.60
C SER A 276 -1.65 7.26 15.92
N VAL A 277 -2.01 8.44 16.39
CA VAL A 277 -1.42 9.71 15.95
C VAL A 277 0.08 9.77 16.26
N GLU A 278 0.49 9.19 17.38
CA GLU A 278 1.90 9.13 17.77
C GLU A 278 2.71 8.27 16.80
N HIS A 279 2.23 7.06 16.48
CA HIS A 279 2.88 6.21 15.48
C HIS A 279 2.90 6.87 14.10
N LEU A 280 1.83 7.59 13.71
CA LEU A 280 1.82 8.33 12.46
C LEU A 280 2.93 9.38 12.42
N ARG A 281 3.07 10.18 13.47
CA ARG A 281 4.13 11.20 13.58
C ARG A 281 5.53 10.57 13.52
N GLN A 282 5.72 9.46 14.20
CA GLN A 282 7.01 8.75 14.17
C GLN A 282 7.29 8.22 12.76
N ASN A 283 6.33 7.55 12.11
CA ASN A 283 6.47 7.05 10.76
C ASN A 283 6.80 8.16 9.74
N LEU A 284 6.21 9.35 9.93
CA LEU A 284 6.49 10.53 9.11
C LEU A 284 7.94 11.06 9.28
N ILE A 285 8.50 10.95 10.46
CA ILE A 285 9.90 11.28 10.71
C ILE A 285 10.80 10.23 10.09
N ASP A 286 10.51 8.96 10.34
CA ASP A 286 11.35 7.83 9.99
C ASP A 286 11.50 7.65 8.47
N ILE A 287 10.41 7.82 7.72
CA ILE A 287 10.42 7.63 6.27
C ILE A 287 11.25 8.70 5.52
N GLN A 288 11.50 9.83 6.16
CA GLN A 288 12.29 10.93 5.57
C GLN A 288 13.80 10.80 5.83
N LYS A 289 14.21 9.88 6.68
CA LYS A 289 15.63 9.65 6.99
C LYS A 289 16.38 9.10 5.76
N PRO A 290 17.72 9.21 5.72
CA PRO A 290 18.55 8.68 4.64
C PRO A 290 18.33 7.18 4.41
N ALA A 291 18.75 6.67 3.24
CA ALA A 291 18.73 5.24 2.95
C ALA A 291 19.45 4.43 4.05
N LEU A 292 19.08 3.17 4.18
CA LEU A 292 19.79 2.25 5.06
C LEU A 292 21.25 2.12 4.62
N PRO A 293 22.20 1.87 5.54
CA PRO A 293 23.60 1.69 5.18
C PRO A 293 23.82 0.61 4.12
N ALA A 294 24.65 0.89 3.13
CA ALA A 294 24.94 -0.05 2.06
C ALA A 294 25.56 -1.36 2.59
N GLU A 295 26.38 -1.28 3.65
CA GLU A 295 26.96 -2.45 4.32
C GLU A 295 25.87 -3.36 4.92
N PHE A 296 24.86 -2.76 5.55
CA PHE A 296 23.71 -3.52 6.08
C PHE A 296 22.95 -4.20 4.93
N LEU A 297 22.60 -3.47 3.87
CA LEU A 297 21.86 -4.03 2.73
C LEU A 297 22.64 -5.17 2.05
N ALA A 298 23.95 -5.03 1.88
CA ALA A 298 24.82 -6.07 1.31
C ALA A 298 24.82 -7.38 2.12
N ARG A 299 24.59 -7.31 3.43
CA ARG A 299 24.48 -8.49 4.33
C ARG A 299 23.03 -9.00 4.43
N PHE A 300 22.05 -8.11 4.35
CA PHE A 300 20.64 -8.43 4.60
C PHE A 300 19.93 -8.96 3.35
N GLU A 301 20.07 -8.30 2.20
CA GLU A 301 19.33 -8.67 0.98
C GLU A 301 19.63 -10.10 0.49
N PRO A 302 20.85 -10.63 0.57
CA PRO A 302 21.13 -12.02 0.19
C PRO A 302 20.31 -13.06 0.97
N LEU A 303 19.89 -12.75 2.21
CA LEU A 303 19.08 -13.67 3.02
C LEU A 303 17.70 -13.93 2.42
N PHE A 304 17.17 -12.95 1.67
CA PHE A 304 15.85 -13.00 1.04
C PHE A 304 15.90 -12.95 -0.48
N ALA A 305 17.10 -13.04 -1.08
CA ALA A 305 17.24 -13.11 -2.53
C ALA A 305 16.50 -14.34 -3.07
N GLY A 306 15.56 -14.11 -4.00
CA GLY A 306 14.71 -15.17 -4.54
C GLY A 306 13.55 -15.62 -3.64
N VAL A 307 13.42 -15.09 -2.43
CA VAL A 307 12.25 -15.36 -1.58
C VAL A 307 11.04 -14.61 -2.12
N THR A 308 10.04 -15.35 -2.56
CA THR A 308 8.80 -14.80 -3.14
C THR A 308 7.54 -15.26 -2.40
N ALA A 309 7.67 -16.19 -1.45
CA ALA A 309 6.53 -16.80 -0.77
C ALA A 309 6.04 -16.01 0.47
N LEU A 310 6.71 -14.91 0.84
CA LEU A 310 6.42 -14.19 2.06
C LEU A 310 5.61 -12.93 1.83
N SER A 311 4.57 -12.73 2.64
CA SER A 311 3.89 -11.43 2.75
C SER A 311 4.28 -10.65 4.03
N GLY A 312 4.95 -11.31 5.00
CA GLY A 312 5.34 -10.74 6.29
C GLY A 312 4.19 -10.71 7.33
N GLN A 313 3.14 -11.51 7.10
CA GLN A 313 1.97 -11.59 7.99
C GLN A 313 1.81 -12.99 8.53
#